data_428cddbfcadaee0bbc45745cbf3c100a
#
_entry.id   428cddbfcadaee0bbc45745cbf3c100a
#
_cell.length_a   1.000
_cell.length_b   1.000
_cell.length_c   1.000
_cell.angle_alpha   90.00
_cell.angle_beta   90.00
_cell.angle_gamma   90.00
#
_symmetry.space_group_name_H-M   'P 1'
#
loop_
_entity.id
_entity.type
_entity.pdbx_description
1 polymer ?
#
loop_
_entity_poly.entity_id
_entity_poly.type
_entity_poly.pdbx_seq_one_letter_code
_entity_poly.pdbx_strand_id
1 'polypeptide(L)'
;TAGEARRAKEAKRIEDESAMWSDKVREEIIAKQERLEAWQNSEDTPEQLAALPHLELSDLSRTPQEQPIEELIIDGQKVLVHRVNSSGIVYITLYFDENHYTEAELPALGLLCRLFGNLETTQSSVEELNNRVRLLCGSMTFFISTFNIKDDSSCCTVKLCASFSTLESNVDQAVSLAAEILTQTRFDTANSEKAVLDLLRQIKMGCFEQT
;
A
#
# COMPACT_ATOMS: atom_id res chain seq x y z
N THR A 1 -19.09 3.55 -23.70
CA THR A 1 -18.45 2.94 -22.53
C THR A 1 -18.97 3.54 -21.23
N ALA A 2 -18.81 2.86 -20.07
CA ALA A 2 -19.23 3.41 -18.75
C ALA A 2 -18.53 4.75 -18.46
N GLY A 3 -17.29 4.94 -18.92
CA GLY A 3 -16.55 6.19 -18.80
C GLY A 3 -17.15 7.34 -19.60
N GLU A 4 -17.64 7.09 -20.79
CA GLU A 4 -18.29 8.11 -21.63
C GLU A 4 -19.65 8.54 -21.05
N ALA A 5 -20.43 7.58 -20.54
CA ALA A 5 -21.69 7.86 -19.87
C ALA A 5 -21.48 8.76 -18.61
N ARG A 6 -20.42 8.49 -17.83
CA ARG A 6 -20.05 9.29 -16.68
C ARG A 6 -19.63 10.72 -17.07
N ARG A 7 -18.80 10.86 -18.11
CA ARG A 7 -18.39 12.19 -18.63
C ARG A 7 -19.58 12.97 -19.17
N ALA A 8 -20.51 12.33 -19.90
CA ALA A 8 -21.71 12.99 -20.40
C ALA A 8 -22.62 13.48 -19.26
N LYS A 9 -22.78 12.67 -18.21
CA LYS A 9 -23.55 13.06 -17.01
C LYS A 9 -22.92 14.24 -16.28
N GLU A 10 -21.59 14.26 -16.15
CA GLU A 10 -20.85 15.33 -15.53
C GLU A 10 -20.94 16.62 -16.34
N ALA A 11 -20.76 16.55 -17.66
CA ALA A 11 -20.89 17.69 -18.57
C ALA A 11 -22.29 18.32 -18.48
N LYS A 12 -23.34 17.50 -18.48
CA LYS A 12 -24.70 17.98 -18.34
C LYS A 12 -24.95 18.66 -17.00
N ARG A 13 -24.41 18.12 -15.88
CA ARG A 13 -24.51 18.73 -14.57
C ARG A 13 -23.84 20.10 -14.53
N ILE A 14 -22.64 20.22 -15.13
CA ILE A 14 -21.93 21.49 -15.23
C ILE A 14 -22.73 22.51 -16.07
N GLU A 15 -23.31 22.08 -17.17
CA GLU A 15 -24.13 22.91 -18.03
C GLU A 15 -25.38 23.43 -17.29
N ASP A 16 -26.11 22.55 -16.60
CA ASP A 16 -27.31 22.89 -15.82
C ASP A 16 -26.96 23.85 -14.66
N GLU A 17 -25.88 23.66 -13.93
CA GLU A 17 -25.41 24.53 -12.86
C GLU A 17 -24.97 25.93 -13.43
N SER A 18 -24.16 25.90 -14.50
CA SER A 18 -23.63 27.15 -15.08
C SER A 18 -24.70 28.02 -15.75
N ALA A 19 -25.80 27.40 -16.19
CA ALA A 19 -26.94 28.14 -16.74
C ALA A 19 -27.64 29.04 -15.69
N MET A 20 -27.50 28.72 -14.41
CA MET A 20 -28.09 29.50 -13.31
C MET A 20 -27.18 30.65 -12.83
N TRP A 21 -25.94 30.74 -13.33
CA TRP A 21 -25.01 31.78 -12.90
C TRP A 21 -25.30 33.12 -13.55
N SER A 22 -25.38 34.15 -12.73
CA SER A 22 -25.43 35.53 -13.24
C SER A 22 -24.07 35.94 -13.83
N ASP A 23 -24.05 36.93 -14.67
CA ASP A 23 -22.82 37.46 -15.27
C ASP A 23 -21.80 37.87 -14.19
N LYS A 24 -22.27 38.46 -13.08
CA LYS A 24 -21.44 38.81 -11.93
C LYS A 24 -20.76 37.59 -11.32
N VAL A 25 -21.46 36.46 -11.18
CA VAL A 25 -20.89 35.20 -10.64
C VAL A 25 -19.84 34.65 -11.59
N ARG A 26 -20.09 34.72 -12.89
CA ARG A 26 -19.12 34.28 -13.92
C ARG A 26 -17.83 35.10 -13.86
N GLU A 27 -17.98 36.47 -13.79
CA GLU A 27 -16.81 37.34 -13.65
C GLU A 27 -16.01 37.07 -12.37
N GLU A 28 -16.68 36.83 -11.24
CA GLU A 28 -16.02 36.47 -9.99
C GLU A 28 -15.26 35.15 -10.08
N ILE A 29 -15.81 34.14 -10.77
CA ILE A 29 -15.15 32.83 -10.97
C ILE A 29 -13.93 33.02 -11.86
N ILE A 30 -14.05 33.75 -12.98
CA ILE A 30 -12.92 34.00 -13.88
C ILE A 30 -11.81 34.75 -13.14
N ALA A 31 -12.13 35.79 -12.40
CA ALA A 31 -11.15 36.59 -11.65
C ALA A 31 -10.44 35.71 -10.54
N LYS A 32 -11.16 34.79 -9.92
CA LYS A 32 -10.56 33.85 -8.97
C LYS A 32 -9.62 32.84 -9.66
N GLN A 33 -10.00 32.36 -10.83
CA GLN A 33 -9.18 31.44 -11.62
C GLN A 33 -7.90 32.12 -12.09
N GLU A 34 -8.01 33.31 -12.69
CA GLU A 34 -6.85 34.10 -13.13
C GLU A 34 -5.88 34.39 -11.97
N ARG A 35 -6.41 34.74 -10.80
CA ARG A 35 -5.58 34.96 -9.62
C ARG A 35 -4.89 33.67 -9.12
N LEU A 36 -5.59 32.55 -9.18
CA LEU A 36 -5.00 31.24 -8.82
C LEU A 36 -3.88 30.86 -9.80
N GLU A 37 -4.13 31.04 -11.10
CA GLU A 37 -3.12 30.75 -12.14
C GLU A 37 -1.91 31.68 -12.01
N ALA A 38 -2.12 32.97 -11.76
CA ALA A 38 -1.03 33.90 -11.52
C ALA A 38 -0.21 33.53 -10.28
N TRP A 39 -0.87 33.09 -9.22
CA TRP A 39 -0.18 32.63 -8.01
C TRP A 39 0.58 31.31 -8.24
N GLN A 40 0.00 30.35 -8.95
CA GLN A 40 0.65 29.06 -9.27
C GLN A 40 1.86 29.21 -10.18
N ASN A 41 1.85 30.20 -11.06
CA ASN A 41 2.95 30.50 -11.99
C ASN A 41 3.95 31.53 -11.44
N SER A 42 3.71 32.10 -10.25
CA SER A 42 4.67 33.02 -9.62
C SER A 42 5.85 32.24 -9.03
N GLU A 43 7.04 32.74 -9.22
CA GLU A 43 8.22 32.25 -8.51
C GLU A 43 8.18 32.74 -7.06
N ASP A 44 8.58 31.87 -6.13
CA ASP A 44 8.70 32.25 -4.73
C ASP A 44 9.82 33.28 -4.55
N THR A 45 9.55 34.30 -3.73
CA THR A 45 10.60 35.29 -3.43
C THR A 45 11.68 34.72 -2.52
N PRO A 46 12.90 35.28 -2.52
CA PRO A 46 13.95 34.84 -1.59
C PRO A 46 13.52 34.85 -0.13
N GLU A 47 12.67 35.81 0.27
CA GLU A 47 12.13 35.90 1.63
C GLU A 47 11.15 34.75 1.93
N GLN A 48 10.33 34.35 0.95
CA GLN A 48 9.41 33.21 1.09
C GLN A 48 10.21 31.89 1.20
N LEU A 49 11.24 31.72 0.37
CA LEU A 49 12.13 30.58 0.43
C LEU A 49 12.91 30.51 1.77
N ALA A 50 13.37 31.68 2.27
CA ALA A 50 14.05 31.76 3.56
C ALA A 50 13.13 31.46 4.76
N ALA A 51 11.79 31.58 4.60
CA ALA A 51 10.82 31.23 5.63
C ALA A 51 10.60 29.71 5.77
N LEU A 52 11.03 28.91 4.77
CA LEU A 52 10.97 27.45 4.86
C LEU A 52 12.00 26.97 5.89
N PRO A 53 11.63 26.07 6.80
CA PRO A 53 12.58 25.50 7.74
C PRO A 53 13.63 24.65 6.98
N HIS A 54 14.89 24.98 7.16
CA HIS A 54 15.99 24.20 6.62
C HIS A 54 16.57 23.31 7.72
N LEU A 55 16.88 22.06 7.37
CA LEU A 55 17.59 21.16 8.26
C LEU A 55 19.07 21.55 8.27
N GLU A 56 19.59 21.80 9.47
CA GLU A 56 21.01 22.01 9.71
C GLU A 56 21.66 20.77 10.32
N LEU A 57 22.97 20.65 10.24
CA LEU A 57 23.69 19.53 10.87
C LEU A 57 23.50 19.48 12.38
N SER A 58 23.18 20.62 13.00
CA SER A 58 22.83 20.74 14.42
C SER A 58 21.52 20.09 14.80
N ASP A 59 20.59 19.93 13.83
CA ASP A 59 19.28 19.30 14.04
C ASP A 59 19.38 17.77 14.06
N LEU A 60 20.50 17.24 13.59
CA LEU A 60 20.75 15.80 13.57
C LEU A 60 21.27 15.34 14.95
N SER A 61 20.53 14.45 15.59
CA SER A 61 21.03 13.76 16.77
C SER A 61 22.21 12.85 16.40
N ARG A 62 23.33 12.97 17.15
CA ARG A 62 24.48 12.07 17.00
C ARG A 62 24.22 10.67 17.57
N THR A 63 23.24 10.56 18.43
CA THR A 63 22.79 9.27 18.99
C THR A 63 21.54 8.83 18.25
N PRO A 64 21.51 7.60 17.73
CA PRO A 64 20.29 7.06 17.13
C PRO A 64 19.16 7.06 18.17
N GLN A 65 17.98 7.46 17.76
CA GLN A 65 16.81 7.38 18.62
C GLN A 65 16.44 5.90 18.74
N GLU A 66 16.66 5.30 19.89
CA GLU A 66 16.25 3.94 20.15
C GLU A 66 14.71 3.88 20.20
N GLN A 67 14.15 3.03 19.36
CA GLN A 67 12.73 2.70 19.42
C GLN A 67 12.57 1.56 20.42
N PRO A 68 11.82 1.75 21.53
CA PRO A 68 11.61 0.68 22.50
C PRO A 68 10.87 -0.49 21.86
N ILE A 69 11.47 -1.67 21.90
CA ILE A 69 10.89 -2.92 21.43
C ILE A 69 10.66 -3.81 22.64
N GLU A 70 9.43 -4.24 22.82
CA GLU A 70 9.05 -5.25 23.80
C GLU A 70 9.03 -6.62 23.12
N GLU A 71 9.83 -7.57 23.63
CA GLU A 71 9.80 -8.96 23.18
C GLU A 71 8.86 -9.78 24.05
N LEU A 72 7.87 -10.40 23.43
CA LEU A 72 6.92 -11.31 24.07
C LEU A 72 7.03 -12.71 23.46
N ILE A 73 6.72 -13.74 24.25
CA ILE A 73 6.51 -15.10 23.76
C ILE A 73 5.05 -15.43 23.99
N ILE A 74 4.31 -15.66 22.90
CA ILE A 74 2.90 -16.03 22.92
C ILE A 74 2.76 -17.39 22.22
N ASP A 75 2.31 -18.39 22.94
CA ASP A 75 2.17 -19.77 22.44
C ASP A 75 3.45 -20.29 21.77
N GLY A 76 4.62 -19.95 22.32
CA GLY A 76 5.93 -20.35 21.79
C GLY A 76 6.42 -19.52 20.60
N GLN A 77 5.63 -18.56 20.11
CA GLN A 77 6.00 -17.66 19.02
C GLN A 77 6.57 -16.35 19.57
N LYS A 78 7.64 -15.86 18.94
CA LYS A 78 8.25 -14.58 19.26
C LYS A 78 7.42 -13.45 18.65
N VAL A 79 7.01 -12.50 19.49
CA VAL A 79 6.28 -11.29 19.08
C VAL A 79 7.09 -10.07 19.49
N LEU A 80 7.34 -9.18 18.53
CA LEU A 80 7.98 -7.89 18.75
C LEU A 80 6.92 -6.80 18.75
N VAL A 81 6.83 -6.05 19.84
CA VAL A 81 5.81 -5.00 19.99
C VAL A 81 6.49 -3.64 20.09
N HIS A 82 6.11 -2.73 19.17
CA HIS A 82 6.45 -1.31 19.22
C HIS A 82 5.23 -0.52 19.67
N ARG A 83 5.31 0.09 20.85
CA ARG A 83 4.22 0.96 21.35
C ARG A 83 4.48 2.39 20.93
N VAL A 84 3.85 2.79 19.82
CA VAL A 84 3.93 4.15 19.28
C VAL A 84 2.53 4.76 19.17
N ASN A 85 2.45 6.09 19.20
CA ASN A 85 1.18 6.77 18.97
C ASN A 85 0.85 6.74 17.48
N SER A 86 -0.01 5.81 17.08
CA SER A 86 -0.44 5.57 15.70
C SER A 86 -1.89 6.01 15.44
N SER A 87 -2.47 6.79 16.35
CA SER A 87 -3.88 7.26 16.25
C SER A 87 -4.89 6.14 16.04
N GLY A 88 -4.68 5.00 16.72
CA GLY A 88 -5.58 3.84 16.67
C GLY A 88 -5.37 2.92 15.46
N ILE A 89 -4.30 3.11 14.69
CA ILE A 89 -3.92 2.20 13.61
C ILE A 89 -2.90 1.19 14.14
N VAL A 90 -3.15 -0.09 13.91
CA VAL A 90 -2.23 -1.18 14.25
C VAL A 90 -1.56 -1.68 12.97
N TYR A 91 -0.24 -1.74 12.99
CA TYR A 91 0.59 -2.30 11.91
C TYR A 91 1.05 -3.69 12.33
N ILE A 92 0.76 -4.70 11.53
CA ILE A 92 1.08 -6.10 11.83
C ILE A 92 1.90 -6.65 10.67
N THR A 93 3.00 -7.33 10.98
CA THR A 93 3.76 -8.11 9.99
C THR A 93 4.04 -9.49 10.56
N LEU A 94 3.58 -10.50 9.85
CA LEU A 94 3.87 -11.90 10.12
C LEU A 94 5.09 -12.30 9.30
N TYR A 95 6.04 -12.97 9.93
CA TYR A 95 7.29 -13.45 9.32
C TYR A 95 7.33 -14.96 9.33
N PHE A 96 7.48 -15.56 8.16
CA PHE A 96 7.63 -17.00 7.99
C PHE A 96 9.04 -17.30 7.48
N ASP A 97 9.73 -18.23 8.12
CA ASP A 97 11.09 -18.61 7.74
C ASP A 97 11.08 -19.48 6.49
N GLU A 98 11.80 -19.03 5.45
CA GLU A 98 11.90 -19.69 4.15
C GLU A 98 13.33 -20.20 3.85
N ASN A 99 14.11 -20.46 4.91
CA ASN A 99 15.51 -20.87 4.77
C ASN A 99 15.68 -22.31 4.21
N HIS A 100 14.60 -23.06 4.03
CA HIS A 100 14.59 -24.39 3.44
C HIS A 100 14.43 -24.37 1.90
N TYR A 101 14.13 -23.21 1.30
CA TYR A 101 14.07 -23.06 -0.16
C TYR A 101 15.44 -22.77 -0.74
N THR A 102 15.68 -23.31 -1.92
CA THR A 102 16.89 -23.02 -2.71
C THR A 102 16.75 -21.67 -3.43
N GLU A 103 17.89 -21.08 -3.82
CA GLU A 103 17.89 -19.83 -4.60
C GLU A 103 17.05 -19.92 -5.89
N ALA A 104 17.04 -21.09 -6.53
CA ALA A 104 16.27 -21.34 -7.75
C ALA A 104 14.73 -21.32 -7.51
N GLU A 105 14.28 -21.56 -6.28
CA GLU A 105 12.85 -21.60 -5.91
C GLU A 105 12.33 -20.22 -5.45
N LEU A 106 13.20 -19.28 -5.08
CA LEU A 106 12.81 -17.95 -4.62
C LEU A 106 11.95 -17.16 -5.63
N PRO A 107 12.17 -17.22 -6.96
CA PRO A 107 11.26 -16.56 -7.92
C PRO A 107 9.84 -17.11 -7.89
N ALA A 108 9.67 -18.42 -7.67
CA ALA A 108 8.34 -19.04 -7.54
C ALA A 108 7.63 -18.58 -6.26
N LEU A 109 8.37 -18.44 -5.16
CA LEU A 109 7.87 -17.91 -3.92
C LEU A 109 7.45 -16.44 -4.07
N GLY A 110 8.22 -15.64 -4.82
CA GLY A 110 7.85 -14.27 -5.18
C GLY A 110 6.58 -14.17 -6.03
N LEU A 111 6.37 -15.12 -6.94
CA LEU A 111 5.15 -15.25 -7.71
C LEU A 111 3.96 -15.61 -6.80
N LEU A 112 4.15 -16.57 -5.89
CA LEU A 112 3.14 -16.97 -4.90
C LEU A 112 2.66 -15.76 -4.08
N CYS A 113 3.57 -14.93 -3.58
CA CYS A 113 3.23 -13.74 -2.81
C CYS A 113 2.33 -12.78 -3.60
N ARG A 114 2.52 -12.67 -4.92
CA ARG A 114 1.69 -11.81 -5.79
C ARG A 114 0.32 -12.41 -6.08
N LEU A 115 0.15 -13.70 -5.90
CA LEU A 115 -1.14 -14.40 -6.09
C LEU A 115 -2.03 -14.32 -4.86
N PHE A 116 -1.45 -14.18 -3.66
CA PHE A 116 -2.21 -14.00 -2.43
C PHE A 116 -3.09 -12.75 -2.51
N GLY A 117 -4.38 -12.92 -2.17
CA GLY A 117 -5.40 -11.87 -2.29
C GLY A 117 -5.91 -11.60 -3.71
N ASN A 118 -5.26 -12.16 -4.74
CA ASN A 118 -5.68 -12.06 -6.15
C ASN A 118 -6.34 -13.35 -6.68
N LEU A 119 -6.41 -14.37 -5.85
CA LEU A 119 -7.12 -15.62 -6.12
C LEU A 119 -8.25 -15.82 -5.12
N GLU A 120 -9.25 -16.60 -5.52
CA GLU A 120 -10.32 -17.02 -4.62
C GLU A 120 -9.80 -17.95 -3.53
N THR A 121 -10.47 -17.92 -2.38
CA THR A 121 -10.26 -18.88 -1.29
C THR A 121 -11.35 -19.94 -1.29
N THR A 122 -11.31 -20.87 -0.35
CA THR A 122 -12.40 -21.82 -0.13
C THR A 122 -13.67 -21.14 0.41
N GLN A 123 -13.57 -19.91 0.92
CA GLN A 123 -14.67 -19.20 1.57
C GLN A 123 -15.14 -17.96 0.80
N SER A 124 -14.27 -17.35 0.00
CA SER A 124 -14.53 -16.05 -0.61
C SER A 124 -14.07 -15.99 -2.05
N SER A 125 -14.86 -15.34 -2.89
CA SER A 125 -14.43 -14.93 -4.23
C SER A 125 -13.37 -13.81 -4.16
N VAL A 126 -12.67 -13.57 -5.26
CA VAL A 126 -11.68 -12.47 -5.36
C VAL A 126 -12.31 -11.10 -5.07
N GLU A 127 -13.53 -10.88 -5.56
CA GLU A 127 -14.26 -9.62 -5.34
C GLU A 127 -14.60 -9.42 -3.86
N GLU A 128 -15.08 -10.47 -3.19
CA GLU A 128 -15.39 -10.43 -1.74
C GLU A 128 -14.12 -10.21 -0.91
N LEU A 129 -13.01 -10.88 -1.24
CA LEU A 129 -11.72 -10.65 -0.58
C LEU A 129 -11.28 -9.19 -0.70
N ASN A 130 -11.30 -8.64 -1.92
CA ASN A 130 -10.93 -7.25 -2.16
C ASN A 130 -11.81 -6.27 -1.39
N ASN A 131 -13.12 -6.53 -1.32
CA ASN A 131 -14.05 -5.70 -0.55
C ASN A 131 -13.75 -5.78 0.95
N ARG A 132 -13.51 -6.98 1.49
CA ARG A 132 -13.15 -7.19 2.90
C ARG A 132 -11.81 -6.52 3.25
N VAL A 133 -10.79 -6.64 2.39
CA VAL A 133 -9.50 -5.94 2.58
C VAL A 133 -9.73 -4.44 2.66
N ARG A 134 -10.49 -3.84 1.75
CA ARG A 134 -10.78 -2.40 1.74
C ARG A 134 -11.59 -1.91 2.95
N LEU A 135 -12.45 -2.76 3.49
CA LEU A 135 -13.27 -2.41 4.66
C LEU A 135 -12.50 -2.55 5.98
N LEU A 136 -11.61 -3.54 6.08
CA LEU A 136 -10.95 -3.90 7.33
C LEU A 136 -9.53 -3.36 7.44
N CYS A 137 -8.84 -3.18 6.30
CA CYS A 137 -7.42 -2.86 6.26
C CYS A 137 -7.15 -1.57 5.49
N GLY A 138 -6.20 -0.77 5.95
CA GLY A 138 -5.62 0.33 5.18
C GLY A 138 -4.72 -0.18 4.06
N SER A 139 -4.01 -1.29 4.33
CA SER A 139 -3.19 -2.03 3.36
C SER A 139 -3.09 -3.49 3.77
N MET A 140 -2.88 -4.38 2.80
CA MET A 140 -2.52 -5.79 3.03
C MET A 140 -1.63 -6.23 1.87
N THR A 141 -0.42 -6.68 2.17
CA THR A 141 0.60 -7.05 1.18
C THR A 141 1.33 -8.31 1.60
N PHE A 142 1.71 -9.11 0.60
CA PHE A 142 2.50 -10.32 0.77
C PHE A 142 3.77 -10.19 -0.06
N PHE A 143 4.93 -10.42 0.52
CA PHE A 143 6.21 -10.24 -0.15
C PHE A 143 7.31 -11.09 0.49
N ILE A 144 8.41 -11.25 -0.23
CA ILE A 144 9.63 -11.85 0.31
C ILE A 144 10.58 -10.72 0.69
N SER A 145 11.24 -10.89 1.83
CA SER A 145 12.30 -10.00 2.28
C SER A 145 13.51 -10.79 2.78
N THR A 146 14.67 -10.19 2.64
CA THR A 146 15.93 -10.72 3.16
C THR A 146 16.41 -9.85 4.31
N PHE A 147 16.87 -10.48 5.37
CA PHE A 147 17.39 -9.82 6.55
C PHE A 147 18.81 -10.29 6.81
N ASN A 148 19.72 -9.36 7.01
CA ASN A 148 21.09 -9.67 7.40
C ASN A 148 21.12 -10.13 8.87
N ILE A 149 21.96 -11.09 9.18
CA ILE A 149 22.20 -11.52 10.55
C ILE A 149 23.11 -10.49 11.22
N LYS A 150 22.72 -10.01 12.40
CA LYS A 150 23.35 -8.88 13.10
C LYS A 150 24.88 -9.02 13.23
N ASP A 151 25.36 -10.21 13.54
CA ASP A 151 26.77 -10.45 13.85
C ASP A 151 27.51 -11.21 12.71
N ASP A 152 26.84 -11.44 11.57
CA ASP A 152 27.40 -12.12 10.41
C ASP A 152 26.88 -11.48 9.11
N SER A 153 27.64 -10.54 8.57
CA SER A 153 27.28 -9.83 7.33
C SER A 153 27.37 -10.71 6.07
N SER A 154 27.94 -11.91 6.18
CA SER A 154 28.02 -12.87 5.05
C SER A 154 26.78 -13.75 4.94
N CYS A 155 25.92 -13.74 5.96
CA CYS A 155 24.71 -14.54 6.04
C CYS A 155 23.46 -13.66 6.04
N CYS A 156 22.43 -14.13 5.33
CA CYS A 156 21.10 -13.55 5.37
C CYS A 156 20.05 -14.64 5.60
N THR A 157 18.90 -14.23 6.08
CA THR A 157 17.72 -15.09 6.18
C THR A 157 16.63 -14.55 5.25
N VAL A 158 15.93 -15.48 4.59
CA VAL A 158 14.80 -15.16 3.71
C VAL A 158 13.51 -15.41 4.48
N LYS A 159 12.60 -14.45 4.42
CA LYS A 159 11.29 -14.57 5.06
C LYS A 159 10.17 -14.19 4.08
N LEU A 160 9.12 -15.00 4.07
CA LEU A 160 7.84 -14.59 3.53
C LEU A 160 7.17 -13.69 4.58
N CYS A 161 6.72 -12.53 4.14
CA CYS A 161 6.10 -11.53 4.98
C CYS A 161 4.65 -11.30 4.56
N ALA A 162 3.74 -11.30 5.54
CA ALA A 162 2.37 -10.82 5.37
C ALA A 162 2.21 -9.57 6.24
N SER A 163 2.12 -8.40 5.60
CA SER A 163 2.06 -7.11 6.28
C SER A 163 0.73 -6.42 6.00
N PHE A 164 0.07 -5.95 7.05
CA PHE A 164 -1.18 -5.23 6.95
C PHE A 164 -1.34 -4.18 8.04
N SER A 165 -2.14 -3.16 7.74
CA SER A 165 -2.53 -2.13 8.69
C SER A 165 -4.04 -2.14 8.86
N THR A 166 -4.50 -1.93 10.09
CA THR A 166 -5.93 -1.96 10.41
C THR A 166 -6.23 -1.05 11.60
N LEU A 167 -7.50 -0.72 11.80
CA LEU A 167 -7.93 -0.07 13.03
C LEU A 167 -7.90 -1.09 14.19
N GLU A 168 -7.62 -0.61 15.41
CA GLU A 168 -7.57 -1.45 16.61
C GLU A 168 -8.86 -2.27 16.79
N SER A 169 -10.03 -1.70 16.47
CA SER A 169 -11.33 -2.40 16.53
C SER A 169 -11.47 -3.56 15.54
N ASN A 170 -10.66 -3.60 14.50
CA ASN A 170 -10.78 -4.56 13.40
C ASN A 170 -9.65 -5.61 13.39
N VAL A 171 -8.74 -5.59 14.37
CA VAL A 171 -7.55 -6.45 14.40
C VAL A 171 -7.90 -7.92 14.23
N ASP A 172 -8.85 -8.45 15.00
CA ASP A 172 -9.23 -9.86 14.94
C ASP A 172 -9.76 -10.27 13.55
N GLN A 173 -10.54 -9.39 12.92
CA GLN A 173 -11.10 -9.65 11.60
C GLN A 173 -10.01 -9.56 10.51
N ALA A 174 -9.08 -8.61 10.63
CA ALA A 174 -7.98 -8.45 9.70
C ALA A 174 -6.98 -9.63 9.79
N VAL A 175 -6.67 -10.11 11.00
CA VAL A 175 -5.84 -11.30 11.23
C VAL A 175 -6.52 -12.53 10.64
N SER A 176 -7.83 -12.70 10.88
CA SER A 176 -8.59 -13.82 10.32
C SER A 176 -8.62 -13.80 8.79
N LEU A 177 -8.74 -12.61 8.19
CA LEU A 177 -8.68 -12.44 6.73
C LEU A 177 -7.30 -12.78 6.17
N ALA A 178 -6.22 -12.34 6.83
CA ALA A 178 -4.85 -12.69 6.44
C ALA A 178 -4.62 -14.21 6.54
N ALA A 179 -5.11 -14.86 7.60
CA ALA A 179 -5.03 -16.30 7.76
C ALA A 179 -5.82 -17.05 6.67
N GLU A 180 -7.03 -16.60 6.32
CA GLU A 180 -7.81 -17.16 5.22
C GLU A 180 -7.03 -17.10 3.90
N ILE A 181 -6.47 -15.93 3.56
CA ILE A 181 -5.70 -15.76 2.33
C ILE A 181 -4.47 -16.68 2.32
N LEU A 182 -3.72 -16.74 3.41
CA LEU A 182 -2.49 -17.55 3.48
C LEU A 182 -2.75 -19.06 3.42
N THR A 183 -3.86 -19.54 4.00
CA THR A 183 -4.08 -20.98 4.20
C THR A 183 -5.16 -21.60 3.31
N GLN A 184 -6.00 -20.76 2.68
CA GLN A 184 -7.19 -21.24 1.96
C GLN A 184 -7.27 -20.75 0.51
N THR A 185 -6.23 -20.07 0.00
CA THR A 185 -6.16 -19.68 -1.40
C THR A 185 -6.18 -20.92 -2.29
N ARG A 186 -7.01 -20.90 -3.32
CA ARG A 186 -7.19 -22.01 -4.26
C ARG A 186 -6.32 -21.83 -5.50
N PHE A 187 -5.50 -22.84 -5.79
CA PHE A 187 -4.61 -22.85 -6.96
C PHE A 187 -5.08 -23.84 -8.05
N ASP A 188 -6.19 -24.53 -7.81
CA ASP A 188 -6.73 -25.63 -8.61
C ASP A 188 -7.90 -25.20 -9.49
N THR A 189 -8.13 -23.92 -9.66
CA THR A 189 -9.27 -23.37 -10.43
C THR A 189 -8.82 -22.83 -11.79
N ALA A 190 -9.74 -22.79 -12.77
CA ALA A 190 -9.49 -22.15 -14.07
C ALA A 190 -9.15 -20.65 -13.93
N ASN A 191 -9.65 -20.00 -12.87
CA ASN A 191 -9.34 -18.61 -12.56
C ASN A 191 -7.88 -18.46 -12.07
N SER A 192 -7.36 -19.43 -11.31
CA SER A 192 -5.97 -19.39 -10.85
C SER A 192 -4.97 -19.53 -11.99
N GLU A 193 -5.21 -20.41 -12.94
CA GLU A 193 -4.36 -20.55 -14.13
C GLU A 193 -4.33 -19.25 -14.95
N LYS A 194 -5.50 -18.65 -15.17
CA LYS A 194 -5.59 -17.36 -15.87
C LYS A 194 -4.85 -16.25 -15.13
N ALA A 195 -5.03 -16.15 -13.80
CA ALA A 195 -4.37 -15.14 -12.97
C ALA A 195 -2.84 -15.27 -13.01
N VAL A 196 -2.31 -16.50 -12.97
CA VAL A 196 -0.86 -16.77 -13.12
C VAL A 196 -0.36 -16.28 -14.48
N LEU A 197 -1.07 -16.62 -15.57
CA LEU A 197 -0.68 -16.20 -16.92
C LEU A 197 -0.73 -14.68 -17.08
N ASP A 198 -1.74 -14.02 -16.56
CA ASP A 198 -1.87 -12.56 -16.64
C ASP A 198 -0.78 -11.86 -15.79
N LEU A 199 -0.46 -12.39 -14.62
CA LEU A 199 0.63 -11.90 -13.79
C LEU A 199 2.00 -12.05 -14.46
N LEU A 200 2.28 -13.20 -15.08
CA LEU A 200 3.51 -13.42 -15.84
C LEU A 200 3.63 -12.45 -17.03
N ARG A 201 2.51 -12.15 -17.72
CA ARG A 201 2.48 -11.13 -18.78
C ARG A 201 2.81 -9.74 -18.25
N GLN A 202 2.25 -9.35 -17.10
CA GLN A 202 2.52 -8.05 -16.47
C GLN A 202 3.99 -7.93 -16.08
N ILE A 203 4.58 -8.96 -15.45
CA ILE A 203 6.00 -8.98 -15.11
C ILE A 203 6.86 -8.82 -16.36
N LYS A 204 6.54 -9.55 -17.44
CA LYS A 204 7.26 -9.45 -18.71
C LYS A 204 7.17 -8.04 -19.31
N MET A 205 5.99 -7.41 -19.28
CA MET A 205 5.82 -6.04 -19.78
C MET A 205 6.64 -5.04 -18.95
N GLY A 206 6.59 -5.13 -17.61
CA GLY A 206 7.36 -4.25 -16.75
C GLY A 206 8.89 -4.38 -16.92
N CYS A 207 9.39 -5.55 -17.31
CA CYS A 207 10.80 -5.72 -17.66
C CYS A 207 11.18 -5.01 -18.98
N PHE A 208 10.25 -4.85 -19.92
CA PHE A 208 10.52 -4.15 -21.18
C PHE A 208 10.43 -2.63 -21.07
N GLU A 209 9.71 -2.10 -20.09
CA GLU A 209 9.59 -0.65 -19.87
C GLU A 209 10.80 -0.06 -19.12
N GLN A 210 11.65 -0.90 -18.55
CA GLN A 210 12.86 -0.48 -17.81
C GLN A 210 14.15 -0.55 -18.64
N THR A 211 14.07 -0.95 -19.89
CA THR A 211 15.20 -0.98 -20.86
C THR A 211 15.05 0.11 -21.89
#